data_7ff90dd3544e693e1e4a46fbb95c28d6
#
_entry.id   7ff90dd3544e693e1e4a46fbb95c28d6
#
_cell.length_a   1.000
_cell.length_b   1.000
_cell.length_c   1.000
_cell.angle_alpha   90.00
_cell.angle_beta   90.00
_cell.angle_gamma   90.00
#
_symmetry.space_group_name_H-M   'P 1'
#
loop_
_entity.id
_entity.type
_entity.pdbx_description
1 polymer ?
#
loop_
_entity_poly.entity_id
_entity_poly.type
_entity_poly.pdbx_seq_one_letter_code
_entity_poly.pdbx_strand_id
1 'polypeptide(L)'
;MLNVKQIVDEGLLLLETTQGKPAQVGYDLSLKAVQKIGNKIGGAYNLSNNSKIGKVLKDKTELNEGCKIPDNRVAFIKQRSSLYRNGAIINSPVFDPGFETQNMGTLLYVYETIFIEKDARVAQIYFHECNTAEKYNGQWQNDKQRSSL
;
A
#
# COMPACT_ATOMS: atom_id res chain seq x y z
N MET A 1 -9.17 -16.56 5.02
CA MET A 1 -9.09 -15.23 4.41
C MET A 1 -10.42 -14.52 4.64
N LEU A 2 -10.39 -13.26 5.05
CA LEU A 2 -11.60 -12.47 5.31
C LEU A 2 -12.22 -12.03 3.97
N ASN A 3 -13.56 -11.97 3.92
CA ASN A 3 -14.23 -11.33 2.80
C ASN A 3 -14.25 -9.80 2.99
N VAL A 4 -14.58 -9.07 1.94
CA VAL A 4 -14.55 -7.60 1.95
C VAL A 4 -15.50 -6.99 2.98
N LYS A 5 -16.65 -7.64 3.24
CA LYS A 5 -17.60 -7.16 4.25
C LYS A 5 -16.99 -7.22 5.64
N GLN A 6 -16.33 -8.31 5.99
CA GLN A 6 -15.62 -8.44 7.27
C GLN A 6 -14.50 -7.39 7.40
N ILE A 7 -13.72 -7.15 6.34
CA ILE A 7 -12.66 -6.13 6.34
C ILE A 7 -13.21 -4.74 6.70
N VAL A 8 -14.33 -4.37 6.11
CA VAL A 8 -14.96 -3.07 6.35
C VAL A 8 -15.65 -3.01 7.70
N ASP A 9 -16.44 -4.03 8.05
CA ASP A 9 -17.22 -4.08 9.30
C ASP A 9 -16.31 -4.12 10.54
N GLU A 10 -15.15 -4.79 10.45
CA GLU A 10 -14.15 -4.84 11.52
C GLU A 10 -13.28 -3.56 11.58
N GLY A 11 -13.44 -2.64 10.64
CA GLY A 11 -12.67 -1.39 10.61
C GLY A 11 -11.16 -1.58 10.40
N LEU A 12 -10.78 -2.59 9.62
CA LEU A 12 -9.37 -2.95 9.40
C LEU A 12 -8.63 -1.96 8.50
N LEU A 13 -9.37 -1.14 7.75
CA LEU A 13 -8.84 -0.12 6.87
C LEU A 13 -9.31 1.26 7.29
N LEU A 14 -8.40 2.23 7.18
CA LEU A 14 -8.70 3.65 7.32
C LEU A 14 -8.99 4.20 5.92
N LEU A 15 -10.26 4.47 5.67
CA LEU A 15 -10.79 4.76 4.33
C LEU A 15 -11.20 6.22 4.11
N GLU A 16 -10.83 7.14 5.01
CA GLU A 16 -11.22 8.54 4.95
C GLU A 16 -10.77 9.25 3.66
N THR A 17 -9.61 8.87 3.15
CA THR A 17 -9.03 9.43 1.92
C THR A 17 -9.05 8.46 0.75
N THR A 18 -9.78 7.36 0.89
CA THR A 18 -9.76 6.29 -0.12
C THR A 18 -10.33 6.74 -1.45
N GLN A 19 -9.67 6.31 -2.52
CA GLN A 19 -10.17 6.25 -3.89
C GLN A 19 -10.26 4.80 -4.38
N GLY A 20 -9.98 3.87 -3.45
CA GLY A 20 -10.11 2.44 -3.65
C GLY A 20 -11.57 1.97 -3.67
N LYS A 21 -11.76 0.68 -3.85
CA LYS A 21 -13.09 0.04 -3.88
C LYS A 21 -13.04 -1.39 -3.34
N PRO A 22 -14.15 -1.88 -2.79
CA PRO A 22 -14.32 -3.29 -2.53
C PRO A 22 -14.02 -4.12 -3.79
N ALA A 23 -13.27 -5.19 -3.61
CA ALA A 23 -12.99 -6.17 -4.65
C ALA A 23 -13.58 -7.53 -4.26
N GLN A 24 -13.40 -8.56 -5.09
CA GLN A 24 -13.99 -9.87 -4.83
C GLN A 24 -13.37 -10.58 -3.62
N VAL A 25 -12.08 -10.37 -3.40
CA VAL A 25 -11.31 -11.07 -2.37
C VAL A 25 -10.83 -10.15 -1.27
N GLY A 26 -10.64 -8.87 -1.56
CA GLY A 26 -10.10 -7.90 -0.63
C GLY A 26 -10.56 -6.50 -0.99
N TYR A 27 -9.73 -5.50 -0.73
CA TYR A 27 -10.03 -4.11 -1.00
C TYR A 27 -8.97 -3.52 -1.94
N ASP A 28 -9.41 -2.89 -3.03
CA ASP A 28 -8.52 -2.19 -3.96
C ASP A 28 -8.00 -0.91 -3.33
N LEU A 29 -6.68 -0.74 -3.37
CA LEU A 29 -5.97 0.41 -2.82
C LEU A 29 -5.52 1.35 -3.92
N SER A 30 -5.55 2.64 -3.62
CA SER A 30 -5.24 3.71 -4.56
C SER A 30 -3.93 4.41 -4.25
N LEU A 31 -3.24 4.83 -5.29
CA LEU A 31 -1.91 5.43 -5.22
C LEU A 31 -1.97 6.92 -4.90
N LYS A 32 -1.40 7.32 -3.76
CA LYS A 32 -1.31 8.73 -3.33
C LYS A 32 -0.07 9.42 -3.86
N ALA A 33 1.09 8.78 -3.70
CA ALA A 33 2.38 9.37 -4.05
C ALA A 33 3.41 8.30 -4.37
N VAL A 34 4.43 8.69 -5.13
CA VAL A 34 5.61 7.88 -5.43
C VAL A 34 6.86 8.67 -5.05
N GLN A 35 7.75 8.03 -4.31
CA GLN A 35 9.04 8.59 -3.93
C GLN A 35 10.17 7.74 -4.48
N LYS A 36 11.05 8.31 -5.28
CA LYS A 36 12.22 7.65 -5.82
C LYS A 36 13.21 7.30 -4.72
N ILE A 37 13.65 6.03 -4.67
CA ILE A 37 14.68 5.57 -3.75
C ILE A 37 16.03 5.53 -4.47
N GLY A 38 17.07 6.06 -3.83
CA GLY A 38 18.45 5.90 -4.30
C GLY A 38 19.14 7.15 -4.85
N ASN A 39 18.45 8.29 -4.90
CA ASN A 39 19.12 9.58 -5.10
C ASN A 39 18.88 10.47 -3.88
N LYS A 40 19.93 11.12 -3.38
CA LYS A 40 19.85 12.09 -2.26
C LYS A 40 18.98 13.32 -2.55
N ILE A 41 18.40 13.37 -3.75
CA ILE A 41 17.44 14.39 -4.19
C ILE A 41 16.09 13.69 -4.32
N GLY A 42 15.62 13.09 -3.24
CA GLY A 42 14.32 12.45 -3.21
C GLY A 42 13.26 13.41 -2.70
N GLY A 43 12.52 14.02 -3.60
CA GLY A 43 11.22 14.58 -3.27
C GLY A 43 10.13 13.54 -3.49
N ALA A 44 9.10 13.56 -2.67
CA ALA A 44 7.88 12.83 -3.01
C ALA A 44 7.32 13.41 -4.31
N TYR A 45 7.10 12.56 -5.30
CA TYR A 45 6.40 12.99 -6.51
C TYR A 45 4.91 13.06 -6.21
N ASN A 46 4.37 14.25 -6.22
CA ASN A 46 2.94 14.41 -6.25
C ASN A 46 2.42 13.90 -7.58
N LEU A 47 1.64 12.82 -7.54
CA LEU A 47 1.00 12.30 -8.72
C LEU A 47 -0.07 13.28 -9.19
N SER A 48 0.03 13.67 -10.45
CA SER A 48 -1.03 14.33 -11.19
C SER A 48 -1.67 13.32 -12.15
N ASN A 49 -2.75 13.70 -12.81
CA ASN A 49 -3.29 12.90 -13.89
C ASN A 49 -2.20 12.69 -14.96
N ASN A 50 -2.05 11.47 -15.46
CA ASN A 50 -1.01 11.06 -16.41
C ASN A 50 0.44 11.27 -15.92
N SER A 51 0.71 11.09 -14.64
CA SER A 51 2.07 11.12 -14.14
C SER A 51 2.92 10.04 -14.79
N LYS A 52 4.04 10.46 -15.38
CA LYS A 52 5.02 9.56 -15.97
C LYS A 52 5.94 9.03 -14.88
N ILE A 53 5.87 7.74 -14.65
CA ILE A 53 6.85 7.03 -13.83
C ILE A 53 7.83 6.36 -14.77
N GLY A 54 9.05 6.89 -14.80
CA GLY A 54 10.12 6.35 -15.63
C GLY A 54 10.59 4.98 -15.17
N LYS A 55 11.44 4.35 -15.96
CA LYS A 55 12.11 3.10 -15.60
C LYS A 55 12.95 3.33 -14.34
N VAL A 56 12.42 2.96 -13.21
CA VAL A 56 13.09 3.06 -11.92
C VAL A 56 13.04 1.69 -11.27
N LEU A 57 14.18 1.21 -10.87
CA LEU A 57 14.31 -0.12 -10.28
C LEU A 57 13.60 -0.23 -8.92
N LYS A 58 13.41 0.89 -8.23
CA LYS A 58 12.75 0.95 -6.92
C LYS A 58 12.11 2.31 -6.70
N ASP A 59 10.82 2.31 -6.44
CA ASP A 59 10.11 3.47 -5.94
C ASP A 59 9.34 3.10 -4.66
N LYS A 60 9.42 3.96 -3.65
CA LYS A 60 8.55 3.86 -2.49
C LYS A 60 7.21 4.48 -2.83
N THR A 61 6.14 3.74 -2.63
CA THR A 61 4.80 4.26 -2.83
C THR A 61 4.11 4.52 -1.51
N GLU A 62 3.25 5.51 -1.52
CA GLU A 62 2.30 5.80 -0.47
C GLU A 62 0.90 5.63 -1.03
N LEU A 63 0.07 4.89 -0.31
CA LEU A 63 -1.32 4.65 -0.66
C LEU A 63 -2.23 5.63 0.08
N ASN A 64 -3.39 5.94 -0.49
CA ASN A 64 -4.37 6.80 0.18
C ASN A 64 -4.92 6.14 1.45
N GLU A 65 -5.06 4.83 1.44
CA GLU A 65 -5.64 4.05 2.52
C GLU A 65 -4.62 3.77 3.63
N GLY A 66 -5.07 3.84 4.86
CA GLY A 66 -4.38 3.34 6.03
C GLY A 66 -4.91 2.00 6.49
N CYS A 67 -4.29 1.45 7.51
CA CYS A 67 -4.75 0.22 8.15
C CYS A 67 -4.58 0.25 9.66
N LYS A 68 -5.41 -0.55 10.32
CA LYS A 68 -5.32 -0.85 11.74
C LYS A 68 -5.50 -2.35 11.91
N ILE A 69 -4.40 -3.05 12.11
CA ILE A 69 -4.36 -4.51 12.18
C ILE A 69 -4.57 -4.95 13.62
N PRO A 70 -5.66 -5.62 13.95
CA PRO A 70 -5.86 -6.16 15.31
C PRO A 70 -4.94 -7.35 15.59
N ASP A 71 -4.91 -7.79 16.82
CA ASP A 71 -3.98 -8.81 17.30
C ASP A 71 -4.16 -10.19 16.65
N ASN A 72 -5.32 -10.44 16.10
CA ASN A 72 -5.71 -11.73 15.51
C ASN A 72 -5.83 -11.67 13.98
N ARG A 73 -5.23 -10.66 13.36
CA ARG A 73 -5.22 -10.49 11.90
C ARG A 73 -3.82 -10.22 11.39
N VAL A 74 -3.57 -10.63 10.17
CA VAL A 74 -2.39 -10.29 9.37
C VAL A 74 -2.84 -9.86 7.99
N ALA A 75 -2.17 -8.90 7.38
CA ALA A 75 -2.54 -8.42 6.05
C ALA A 75 -1.38 -8.47 5.07
N PHE A 76 -1.76 -8.64 3.80
CA PHE A 76 -0.85 -8.70 2.66
C PHE A 76 -1.37 -7.82 1.53
N ILE A 77 -0.46 -7.21 0.78
CA ILE A 77 -0.77 -6.43 -0.41
C ILE A 77 -0.16 -7.10 -1.63
N LYS A 78 -0.96 -7.18 -2.70
CA LYS A 78 -0.51 -7.58 -4.03
C LYS A 78 -0.93 -6.54 -5.06
N GLN A 79 -0.16 -6.42 -6.13
CA GLN A 79 -0.52 -5.55 -7.24
C GLN A 79 -1.80 -6.04 -7.93
N ARG A 80 -2.54 -5.10 -8.49
CA ARG A 80 -3.63 -5.43 -9.41
C ARG A 80 -3.08 -5.93 -10.74
N SER A 81 -3.87 -6.76 -11.42
CA SER A 81 -3.51 -7.32 -12.72
C SER A 81 -3.24 -6.26 -13.79
N SER A 82 -3.93 -5.13 -13.73
CA SER A 82 -3.68 -4.00 -14.63
C SER A 82 -2.28 -3.42 -14.46
N LEU A 83 -1.80 -3.26 -13.22
CA LEU A 83 -0.45 -2.79 -12.97
C LEU A 83 0.60 -3.80 -13.45
N TYR A 84 0.40 -5.07 -13.15
CA TYR A 84 1.27 -6.16 -13.59
C TYR A 84 1.42 -6.20 -15.11
N ARG A 85 0.30 -6.10 -15.85
CA ARG A 85 0.30 -6.11 -17.32
C ARG A 85 0.99 -4.92 -17.95
N ASN A 86 1.13 -3.82 -17.21
CA ASN A 86 1.87 -2.64 -17.66
C ASN A 86 3.35 -2.64 -17.23
N GLY A 87 3.86 -3.79 -16.77
CA GLY A 87 5.28 -3.94 -16.46
C GLY A 87 5.70 -3.36 -15.12
N ALA A 88 4.80 -3.34 -14.14
CA ALA A 88 5.15 -2.94 -12.79
C ALA A 88 4.60 -3.92 -11.75
N ILE A 89 5.34 -4.09 -10.67
CA ILE A 89 4.95 -4.92 -9.53
C ILE A 89 5.06 -4.16 -8.22
N ILE A 90 4.24 -4.53 -7.27
CA ILE A 90 4.30 -4.04 -5.90
C ILE A 90 4.87 -5.14 -5.01
N ASN A 91 5.85 -4.78 -4.21
CA ASN A 91 6.35 -5.59 -3.11
C ASN A 91 6.07 -4.87 -1.80
N SER A 92 5.37 -5.53 -0.91
CA SER A 92 5.04 -4.99 0.39
C SER A 92 5.57 -5.88 1.51
N PRO A 93 5.88 -5.29 2.68
CA PRO A 93 6.08 -6.10 3.87
C PRO A 93 4.77 -6.80 4.26
N VAL A 94 4.87 -7.75 5.16
CA VAL A 94 3.72 -8.26 5.91
C VAL A 94 3.26 -7.13 6.85
N PHE A 95 1.96 -6.94 6.94
CA PHE A 95 1.36 -6.05 7.93
C PHE A 95 0.99 -6.88 9.15
N ASP A 96 1.84 -6.85 10.14
CA ASP A 96 1.77 -7.68 11.34
C ASP A 96 0.59 -7.32 12.25
N PRO A 97 0.13 -8.25 13.08
CA PRO A 97 -0.83 -7.97 14.14
C PRO A 97 -0.38 -6.81 15.02
N GLY A 98 -1.29 -5.88 15.30
CA GLY A 98 -1.00 -4.67 16.08
C GLY A 98 -0.39 -3.49 15.30
N PHE A 99 -0.06 -3.67 14.01
CA PHE A 99 0.44 -2.56 13.19
C PHE A 99 -0.66 -1.59 12.79
N GLU A 100 -0.37 -0.30 12.84
CA GLU A 100 -1.28 0.78 12.43
C GLU A 100 -0.52 1.84 11.64
N THR A 101 -1.14 2.35 10.58
CA THR A 101 -0.63 3.48 9.79
C THR A 101 -1.74 4.22 9.08
N GLN A 102 -1.62 5.54 8.95
CA GLN A 102 -2.59 6.37 8.22
C GLN A 102 -2.49 6.20 6.70
N ASN A 103 -1.31 5.91 6.19
CA ASN A 103 -1.07 5.67 4.78
C ASN A 103 -0.12 4.48 4.62
N MET A 104 -0.60 3.41 4.01
CA MET A 104 0.24 2.25 3.78
C MET A 104 1.32 2.52 2.76
N GLY A 105 2.50 1.94 2.97
CA GLY A 105 3.64 2.06 2.07
C GLY A 105 4.04 0.74 1.47
N THR A 106 4.48 0.80 0.22
CA THR A 106 5.00 -0.35 -0.52
C THR A 106 6.20 0.05 -1.37
N LEU A 107 6.86 -0.93 -1.96
CA LEU A 107 7.83 -0.70 -3.02
C LEU A 107 7.19 -0.97 -4.37
N LEU A 108 7.39 -0.07 -5.32
CA LEU A 108 7.01 -0.23 -6.71
C LEU A 108 8.26 -0.51 -7.55
N TYR A 109 8.26 -1.62 -8.24
CA TYR A 109 9.27 -1.95 -9.25
C TYR A 109 8.66 -1.73 -10.63
N VAL A 110 9.32 -0.93 -11.45
CA VAL A 110 8.89 -0.59 -12.80
C VAL A 110 9.92 -1.10 -13.79
N TYR A 111 9.54 -2.02 -14.66
CA TYR A 111 10.42 -2.61 -15.66
C TYR A 111 10.49 -1.79 -16.94
N GLU A 112 9.40 -1.09 -17.26
CA GLU A 112 9.29 -0.20 -18.40
C GLU A 112 8.64 1.11 -17.97
N THR A 113 8.78 2.15 -18.79
CA THR A 113 8.08 3.43 -18.53
C THR A 113 6.58 3.21 -18.54
N ILE A 114 5.93 3.57 -17.45
CA ILE A 114 4.48 3.51 -17.32
C ILE A 114 3.90 4.89 -16.99
N PHE A 115 2.63 5.07 -17.30
CA PHE A 115 1.86 6.25 -16.94
C PHE A 115 0.81 5.84 -15.91
N ILE A 116 0.80 6.49 -14.76
CA ILE A 116 -0.17 6.25 -13.71
C ILE A 116 -0.85 7.56 -13.36
N GLU A 117 -2.18 7.53 -13.34
CA GLU A 117 -2.97 8.66 -12.86
C GLU A 117 -2.92 8.74 -11.33
N LYS A 118 -3.08 9.94 -10.81
CA LYS A 118 -3.31 10.14 -9.40
C LYS A 118 -4.54 9.33 -8.96
N ASP A 119 -4.46 8.74 -7.77
CA ASP A 119 -5.52 7.92 -7.18
C ASP A 119 -5.89 6.65 -7.97
N ALA A 120 -5.09 6.28 -8.98
CA ALA A 120 -5.28 5.02 -9.68
C ALA A 120 -5.23 3.84 -8.71
N ARG A 121 -6.13 2.87 -8.87
CA ARG A 121 -6.14 1.64 -8.09
C ARG A 121 -5.01 0.73 -8.57
N VAL A 122 -4.00 0.54 -7.74
CA VAL A 122 -2.75 -0.15 -8.10
C VAL A 122 -2.55 -1.49 -7.40
N ALA A 123 -3.17 -1.64 -6.25
CA ALA A 123 -2.96 -2.79 -5.39
C ALA A 123 -4.27 -3.30 -4.80
N GLN A 124 -4.22 -4.45 -4.18
CA GLN A 124 -5.29 -5.04 -3.40
C GLN A 124 -4.74 -5.55 -2.08
N ILE A 125 -5.39 -5.23 -0.97
CA ILE A 125 -5.09 -5.77 0.35
C ILE A 125 -6.07 -6.87 0.70
N TYR A 126 -5.56 -7.91 1.34
CA TYR A 126 -6.36 -9.01 1.88
C TYR A 126 -5.85 -9.43 3.25
N PHE A 127 -6.74 -9.98 4.06
CA PHE A 127 -6.51 -10.28 5.46
C PHE A 127 -6.74 -11.76 5.74
N HIS A 128 -5.91 -12.28 6.65
CA HIS A 128 -6.07 -13.61 7.23
C HIS A 128 -6.19 -13.54 8.73
N GLU A 129 -6.84 -14.54 9.31
CA GLU A 129 -6.75 -14.80 10.74
C GLU A 129 -5.33 -15.20 11.09
N CYS A 130 -4.86 -14.74 12.22
CA CYS A 130 -3.52 -15.01 12.72
C CYS A 130 -3.55 -15.20 14.23
N ASN A 131 -3.00 -16.31 14.69
CA ASN A 131 -2.77 -16.53 16.10
C ASN A 131 -1.34 -16.13 16.44
N THR A 132 -1.17 -15.03 17.13
CA THR A 132 0.15 -14.58 17.58
C THR A 132 0.13 -14.30 19.08
N ALA A 133 1.26 -14.55 19.75
CA ALA A 133 1.48 -14.18 21.13
C ALA A 133 1.98 -12.75 21.28
N GLU A 134 2.54 -12.18 20.22
CA GLU A 134 3.19 -10.87 20.22
C GLU A 134 2.59 -9.95 19.16
N LYS A 135 2.49 -8.67 19.53
CA LYS A 135 2.05 -7.60 18.64
C LYS A 135 3.26 -6.89 18.04
N TYR A 136 3.06 -6.29 16.87
CA TYR A 136 4.06 -5.40 16.31
C TYR A 136 4.39 -4.25 17.28
N ASN A 137 5.67 -4.13 17.62
CA ASN A 137 6.22 -3.07 18.46
C ASN A 137 7.47 -2.46 17.82
N GLY A 138 7.45 -2.31 16.51
CA GLY A 138 8.59 -1.79 15.75
C GLY A 138 8.55 -0.27 15.59
N GLN A 139 9.69 0.28 15.13
CA GLN A 139 9.89 1.71 14.89
C GLN A 139 8.95 2.31 13.83
N TRP A 140 8.35 1.49 12.98
CA TRP A 140 7.47 1.92 11.89
C TRP A 140 6.01 2.03 12.28
N GLN A 141 5.69 1.83 13.56
CA GLN A 141 4.33 2.03 14.05
C GLN A 141 3.86 3.44 13.76
N ASN A 142 2.67 3.57 13.15
CA ASN A 142 2.13 4.83 12.64
C ASN A 142 2.98 5.53 11.57
N ASP A 143 3.93 4.82 11.01
CA ASP A 143 4.80 5.29 9.92
C ASP A 143 5.48 6.66 10.19
N LYS A 144 5.78 6.93 11.46
CA LYS A 144 6.29 8.24 11.92
C LYS A 144 7.63 8.64 11.32
N GLN A 145 8.39 7.70 10.74
CA GLN A 145 9.74 7.97 10.21
C GLN A 145 9.79 8.00 8.68
N ARG A 146 8.64 8.03 8.00
CA ARG A 146 8.61 8.06 6.54
C ARG A 146 9.28 9.28 5.93
N SER A 147 9.23 10.41 6.61
CA SER A 147 9.83 11.67 6.15
C SER A 147 11.35 11.72 6.31
N SER A 148 11.98 10.77 6.97
CA SER A 148 13.42 10.75 7.25
C SER A 148 14.24 9.81 6.36
N LEU A 149 13.60 9.18 5.38
CA LEU A 149 14.28 8.32 4.40
C LEU A 149 14.75 9.09 3.18
#